data_2ab35bd2d49ede991646d31cbf1bacdf
#
_entry.id   2ab35bd2d49ede991646d31cbf1bacdf
#
_cell.length_a   1.000
_cell.length_b   1.000
_cell.length_c   1.000
_cell.angle_alpha   90.00
_cell.angle_beta   90.00
_cell.angle_gamma   90.00
#
_symmetry.space_group_name_H-M   'P 1'
#
loop_
_entity.id
_entity.type
_entity.pdbx_description
1 polymer ?
#
loop_
_entity_poly.entity_id
_entity_poly.type
_entity_poly.pdbx_seq_one_letter_code
_entity_poly.pdbx_strand_id
1 'polypeptide(L)'
;MAGLNWSRLDANIATNHKTLALLGMRGGDHAMLVNLFSHGYCIGHGTDGFIPKAAIGTFHGTAKDAALLVEIGLWDAVDGGWEVHDWAEYQPTTEESKARSDKARKAAAKRWGTGGSPNA
;
A
#
# COMPACT_ATOMS: atom_id res chain seq x y z
N MET A 1 0.47 -15.03 3.59
CA MET A 1 0.48 -13.94 3.21
C MET A 1 -0.40 -13.59 2.16
N ALA A 2 -1.17 -12.80 2.33
CA ALA A 2 -2.23 -12.52 1.45
C ALA A 2 -1.96 -11.41 0.49
N GLY A 3 -0.78 -10.91 0.50
CA GLY A 3 -0.48 -9.71 -0.23
C GLY A 3 -0.31 -9.92 -1.72
N LEU A 4 -0.54 -8.85 -2.45
CA LEU A 4 -0.12 -8.76 -3.83
C LEU A 4 1.32 -8.27 -3.84
N ASN A 5 2.01 -8.39 -4.97
CA ASN A 5 3.36 -7.88 -5.08
C ASN A 5 3.41 -6.56 -5.85
N TRP A 6 2.29 -5.86 -5.92
CA TRP A 6 2.19 -4.54 -6.55
C TRP A 6 1.14 -3.72 -5.82
N SER A 7 1.25 -2.41 -5.92
CA SER A 7 0.25 -1.50 -5.39
C SER A 7 -0.16 -0.52 -6.49
N ARG A 8 -1.31 0.12 -6.29
CA ARG A 8 -1.80 1.10 -7.25
C ARG A 8 -1.12 2.44 -7.00
N LEU A 9 -0.82 3.14 -8.08
CA LEU A 9 -0.29 4.49 -8.00
C LEU A 9 -1.27 5.42 -8.73
N ASP A 10 -1.76 6.44 -8.01
CA ASP A 10 -2.65 7.42 -8.60
C ASP A 10 -1.92 8.16 -9.72
N ALA A 11 -2.50 8.19 -10.91
CA ALA A 11 -1.88 8.87 -12.05
C ALA A 11 -1.68 10.35 -11.78
N ASN A 12 -2.45 10.94 -10.88
CA ASN A 12 -2.37 12.37 -10.55
C ASN A 12 -1.56 12.65 -9.30
N ILE A 13 -0.80 11.68 -8.81
CA ILE A 13 -0.09 11.85 -7.56
C ILE A 13 0.86 13.04 -7.57
N ALA A 14 1.50 13.30 -8.71
CA ALA A 14 2.48 14.37 -8.81
C ALA A 14 1.87 15.76 -8.63
N THR A 15 0.61 15.93 -9.00
CA THR A 15 -0.06 17.23 -8.96
C THR A 15 -1.14 17.31 -7.89
N ASN A 16 -1.34 16.26 -7.12
CA ASN A 16 -2.30 16.27 -6.02
C ASN A 16 -1.91 17.34 -5.02
N HIS A 17 -2.89 18.06 -4.48
CA HIS A 17 -2.61 19.20 -3.59
C HIS A 17 -1.84 18.79 -2.34
N LYS A 18 -2.05 17.58 -1.82
CA LYS A 18 -1.31 17.11 -0.66
C LYS A 18 0.15 16.84 -1.03
N THR A 19 0.39 16.27 -2.21
CA THR A 19 1.75 16.03 -2.70
C THR A 19 2.49 17.35 -2.86
N LEU A 20 1.84 18.34 -3.49
CA LEU A 20 2.47 19.63 -3.71
C LEU A 20 2.83 20.30 -2.37
N ALA A 21 1.91 20.23 -1.42
CA ALA A 21 2.14 20.81 -0.10
C ALA A 21 3.29 20.09 0.62
N LEU A 22 3.30 18.76 0.55
CA LEU A 22 4.33 17.96 1.22
C LEU A 22 5.71 18.26 0.62
N LEU A 23 5.80 18.29 -0.71
CA LEU A 23 7.09 18.52 -1.37
C LEU A 23 7.64 19.91 -1.11
N GLY A 24 6.79 20.86 -0.73
CA GLY A 24 7.22 22.18 -0.32
C GLY A 24 7.72 22.25 1.12
N MET A 25 7.60 21.19 1.88
CA MET A 25 8.02 21.16 3.28
C MET A 25 9.43 20.58 3.38
N ARG A 26 10.16 21.00 4.41
CA ARG A 26 11.50 20.49 4.65
C ARG A 26 11.40 19.00 4.98
N GLY A 27 12.12 18.18 4.21
CA GLY A 27 12.06 16.72 4.36
C GLY A 27 10.87 16.08 3.70
N GLY A 28 10.07 16.87 3.00
CA GLY A 28 8.83 16.37 2.40
C GLY A 28 9.07 15.40 1.25
N ASP A 29 10.15 15.56 0.50
CA ASP A 29 10.47 14.61 -0.58
C ASP A 29 10.80 13.24 -0.01
N HIS A 30 11.56 13.16 1.08
CA HIS A 30 11.81 11.88 1.74
C HIS A 30 10.53 11.30 2.32
N ALA A 31 9.70 12.14 2.93
CA ALA A 31 8.43 11.68 3.48
C ALA A 31 7.53 11.12 2.37
N MET A 32 7.51 11.74 1.19
CA MET A 32 6.72 11.21 0.08
C MET A 32 7.24 9.84 -0.37
N LEU A 33 8.56 9.68 -0.42
CA LEU A 33 9.16 8.39 -0.77
C LEU A 33 8.72 7.33 0.24
N VAL A 34 8.76 7.65 1.52
CA VAL A 34 8.29 6.76 2.59
C VAL A 34 6.81 6.42 2.42
N ASN A 35 6.00 7.40 2.04
CA ASN A 35 4.59 7.17 1.77
C ASN A 35 4.39 6.15 0.65
N LEU A 36 5.13 6.26 -0.43
CA LEU A 36 5.05 5.30 -1.53
C LEU A 36 5.48 3.91 -1.09
N PHE A 37 6.58 3.82 -0.35
CA PHE A 37 7.06 2.54 0.16
C PHE A 37 6.07 1.92 1.15
N SER A 38 5.35 2.74 1.91
CA SER A 38 4.35 2.24 2.85
C SER A 38 3.23 1.50 2.14
N HIS A 39 2.87 1.93 0.94
CA HIS A 39 1.86 1.24 0.15
C HIS A 39 2.31 -0.18 -0.17
N GLY A 40 3.57 -0.32 -0.58
CA GLY A 40 4.15 -1.64 -0.85
C GLY A 40 4.16 -2.51 0.41
N TYR A 41 4.54 -1.93 1.55
CA TYR A 41 4.54 -2.65 2.81
C TYR A 41 3.14 -3.18 3.13
N CYS A 42 2.14 -2.31 3.08
CA CYS A 42 0.78 -2.67 3.46
C CYS A 42 0.19 -3.71 2.52
N ILE A 43 0.42 -3.57 1.21
CA ILE A 43 -0.05 -4.53 0.23
C ILE A 43 0.64 -5.88 0.45
N GLY A 44 1.96 -5.86 0.58
CA GLY A 44 2.73 -7.11 0.71
C GLY A 44 2.41 -7.88 1.98
N HIS A 45 2.07 -7.18 3.05
CA HIS A 45 1.77 -7.82 4.34
C HIS A 45 0.27 -7.95 4.61
N GLY A 46 -0.57 -7.47 3.72
CA GLY A 46 -2.02 -7.59 3.87
C GLY A 46 -2.57 -6.83 5.07
N THR A 47 -2.04 -5.65 5.37
CA THR A 47 -2.46 -4.90 6.56
C THR A 47 -3.58 -3.91 6.30
N ASP A 48 -4.03 -3.77 5.05
CA ASP A 48 -5.09 -2.83 4.65
C ASP A 48 -4.82 -1.40 5.11
N GLY A 49 -3.55 -0.99 4.98
CA GLY A 49 -3.15 0.38 5.26
C GLY A 49 -2.59 0.62 6.64
N PHE A 50 -2.64 -0.37 7.52
CA PHE A 50 -2.10 -0.20 8.87
C PHE A 50 -0.58 -0.39 8.88
N ILE A 51 0.11 0.54 9.53
CA ILE A 51 1.56 0.52 9.67
C ILE A 51 1.89 0.45 11.16
N PRO A 52 2.30 -0.71 11.67
CA PRO A 52 2.72 -0.78 13.07
C PRO A 52 3.90 0.15 13.30
N LYS A 53 3.93 0.78 14.46
CA LYS A 53 4.98 1.74 14.78
C LYS A 53 6.38 1.15 14.59
N ALA A 54 6.56 -0.10 14.96
CA ALA A 54 7.86 -0.76 14.83
C ALA A 54 8.26 -1.08 13.40
N ALA A 55 7.31 -1.04 12.46
CA ALA A 55 7.59 -1.42 11.08
C ALA A 55 8.11 -0.26 10.21
N ILE A 56 7.97 0.97 10.68
CA ILE A 56 8.26 2.12 9.83
C ILE A 56 9.71 2.14 9.31
N GLY A 57 10.65 1.67 10.11
CA GLY A 57 12.04 1.62 9.68
C GLY A 57 12.33 0.61 8.59
N THR A 58 11.46 -0.40 8.41
CA THR A 58 11.71 -1.44 7.42
C THR A 58 11.57 -0.91 5.99
N PHE A 59 10.88 0.20 5.81
CA PHE A 59 10.78 0.84 4.49
C PHE A 59 11.32 2.26 4.53
N HIS A 60 12.35 2.45 5.40
CA HIS A 60 13.16 3.66 5.45
C HIS A 60 12.49 4.87 6.07
N GLY A 61 11.39 4.67 6.77
CA GLY A 61 10.68 5.76 7.41
C GLY A 61 11.25 6.12 8.77
N THR A 62 10.99 7.35 9.17
CA THR A 62 11.37 7.86 10.49
C THR A 62 10.14 8.49 11.13
N ALA A 63 10.24 8.76 12.43
CA ALA A 63 9.16 9.45 13.14
C ALA A 63 8.87 10.82 12.52
N LYS A 64 9.88 11.49 12.02
CA LYS A 64 9.73 12.78 11.37
C LYS A 64 8.93 12.66 10.08
N ASP A 65 9.21 11.62 9.28
CA ASP A 65 8.44 11.36 8.06
C ASP A 65 6.98 11.13 8.40
N ALA A 66 6.73 10.31 9.41
CA ALA A 66 5.36 10.02 9.82
C ALA A 66 4.64 11.29 10.27
N ALA A 67 5.32 12.15 11.01
CA ALA A 67 4.72 13.40 11.47
C ALA A 67 4.33 14.29 10.30
N LEU A 68 5.18 14.39 9.28
CA LEU A 68 4.87 15.18 8.09
C LEU A 68 3.67 14.59 7.33
N LEU A 69 3.65 13.26 7.21
CA LEU A 69 2.57 12.59 6.49
C LEU A 69 1.23 12.72 7.20
N VAL A 70 1.24 12.71 8.53
CA VAL A 70 0.04 12.94 9.30
C VAL A 70 -0.40 14.41 9.18
N GLU A 71 0.55 15.32 9.27
CA GLU A 71 0.24 16.75 9.16
C GLU A 71 -0.43 17.08 7.85
N ILE A 72 0.03 16.50 6.75
CA ILE A 72 -0.51 16.78 5.44
C ILE A 72 -1.77 15.95 5.12
N GLY A 73 -2.10 14.97 5.95
CA GLY A 73 -3.30 14.16 5.76
C GLY A 73 -3.15 12.96 4.84
N LEU A 74 -1.92 12.53 4.57
CA LEU A 74 -1.71 11.29 3.81
C LEU A 74 -1.71 10.06 4.71
N TRP A 75 -1.39 10.23 5.98
CA TRP A 75 -1.47 9.19 7.00
C TRP A 75 -2.33 9.69 8.16
N ASP A 76 -2.93 8.77 8.88
CA ASP A 76 -3.67 9.08 10.11
C ASP A 76 -2.95 8.41 11.29
N ALA A 77 -2.79 9.13 12.39
CA ALA A 77 -2.24 8.55 13.59
C ALA A 77 -3.31 7.69 14.25
N VAL A 78 -3.00 6.43 14.53
CA VAL A 78 -3.95 5.53 15.16
C VAL A 78 -3.24 4.79 16.29
N ASP A 79 -4.02 4.05 17.05
CA ASP A 79 -3.46 3.28 18.15
C ASP A 79 -2.45 2.25 17.62
N GLY A 80 -1.25 2.28 18.14
CA GLY A 80 -0.21 1.33 17.74
C GLY A 80 0.58 1.68 16.50
N GLY A 81 0.25 2.79 15.82
CA GLY A 81 0.99 3.18 14.61
C GLY A 81 0.27 4.20 13.77
N TRP A 82 0.18 3.92 12.49
CA TRP A 82 -0.47 4.82 11.53
C TRP A 82 -1.30 4.02 10.55
N GLU A 83 -2.19 4.73 9.87
CA GLU A 83 -2.96 4.18 8.78
C GLU A 83 -2.80 5.08 7.57
N VAL A 84 -2.62 4.48 6.39
CA VAL A 84 -2.65 5.26 5.15
C VAL A 84 -4.08 5.76 4.96
N HIS A 85 -4.22 7.08 4.81
CA HIS A 85 -5.53 7.72 4.70
C HIS A 85 -6.28 7.22 3.47
N ASP A 86 -7.55 6.88 3.64
CA ASP A 86 -8.43 6.40 2.57
C ASP A 86 -7.88 5.19 1.81
N TRP A 87 -7.24 4.28 2.53
CA TRP A 87 -6.62 3.09 1.92
C TRP A 87 -7.57 2.33 1.00
N ALA A 88 -8.76 2.00 1.51
CA ALA A 88 -9.70 1.16 0.76
C ALA A 88 -10.23 1.83 -0.50
N GLU A 89 -10.10 3.16 -0.58
CA GLU A 89 -10.57 3.91 -1.74
C GLU A 89 -9.62 3.78 -2.91
N TYR A 90 -8.34 3.64 -2.65
CA TYR A 90 -7.32 3.64 -3.70
C TYR A 90 -6.62 2.32 -3.89
N GLN A 91 -6.58 1.47 -2.88
CA GLN A 91 -5.84 0.20 -2.94
C GLN A 91 -6.79 -0.98 -2.74
N PRO A 92 -6.47 -2.15 -3.32
CA PRO A 92 -7.29 -3.32 -3.04
C PRO A 92 -7.10 -3.74 -1.58
N THR A 93 -8.21 -4.07 -0.92
CA THR A 93 -8.17 -4.57 0.45
C THR A 93 -7.65 -6.01 0.44
N THR A 94 -7.33 -6.53 1.62
CA THR A 94 -6.90 -7.92 1.76
C THR A 94 -7.96 -8.86 1.20
N GLU A 95 -9.22 -8.58 1.48
CA GLU A 95 -10.31 -9.39 0.98
C GLU A 95 -10.40 -9.35 -0.54
N GLU A 96 -10.28 -8.15 -1.11
CA GLU A 96 -10.29 -7.98 -2.56
C GLU A 96 -9.10 -8.67 -3.21
N SER A 97 -7.93 -8.59 -2.58
CA SER A 97 -6.72 -9.24 -3.09
C SER A 97 -6.89 -10.74 -3.13
N LYS A 98 -7.49 -11.29 -2.07
CA LYS A 98 -7.73 -12.72 -1.99
C LYS A 98 -8.72 -13.17 -3.08
N ALA A 99 -9.80 -12.40 -3.25
CA ALA A 99 -10.80 -12.71 -4.26
C ALA A 99 -10.18 -12.67 -5.66
N ARG A 100 -9.31 -11.70 -5.90
CA ARG A 100 -8.64 -11.56 -7.19
C ARG A 100 -7.70 -12.74 -7.45
N SER A 101 -6.95 -13.17 -6.43
CA SER A 101 -6.07 -14.32 -6.52
C SER A 101 -6.86 -15.60 -6.79
N ASP A 102 -7.98 -15.78 -6.09
CA ASP A 102 -8.82 -16.96 -6.28
C ASP A 102 -9.39 -16.99 -7.70
N LYS A 103 -9.84 -15.83 -8.19
CA LYS A 103 -10.37 -15.74 -9.55
C LYS A 103 -9.29 -16.09 -10.58
N ALA A 104 -8.09 -15.58 -10.39
CA ALA A 104 -6.97 -15.87 -11.29
C ALA A 104 -6.63 -17.34 -11.28
N ARG A 105 -6.66 -17.99 -10.10
CA ARG A 105 -6.39 -19.41 -9.99
C ARG A 105 -7.44 -20.23 -10.72
N LYS A 106 -8.71 -19.88 -10.57
CA LYS A 106 -9.79 -20.56 -11.25
C LYS A 106 -9.66 -20.42 -12.76
N ALA A 107 -9.33 -19.23 -13.23
CA ALA A 107 -9.15 -18.99 -14.66
C ALA A 107 -7.98 -19.81 -15.22
N ALA A 108 -6.90 -19.89 -14.47
CA ALA A 108 -5.73 -20.66 -14.90
C ALA A 108 -6.04 -22.17 -14.94
N ALA A 109 -6.74 -22.67 -13.93
CA ALA A 109 -7.13 -24.08 -13.89
C ALA A 109 -8.05 -24.42 -15.06
N LYS A 110 -8.97 -23.54 -15.38
CA LYS A 110 -9.89 -23.74 -16.49
C LYS A 110 -9.16 -23.72 -17.83
N ARG A 111 -8.16 -22.86 -17.97
CA ARG A 111 -7.41 -22.76 -19.21
C ARG A 111 -6.45 -23.93 -19.43
N TRP A 112 -5.77 -24.35 -18.36
CA TRP A 112 -4.77 -25.38 -18.47
C TRP A 112 -5.25 -26.78 -18.19
N GLY A 113 -6.54 -26.92 -17.83
CA GLY A 113 -6.87 -28.04 -17.50
C GLY A 113 -7.47 -28.77 -17.13
N THR A 114 -8.12 -29.33 -17.47
CA THR A 114 -8.63 -30.24 -16.93
C THR A 114 -7.89 -31.25 -17.15
N GLY A 115 -7.71 -31.40 -16.99
CA GLY A 115 -6.99 -31.91 -17.11
C GLY A 115 -5.97 -31.92 -17.06
N GLY A 116 -5.71 -31.97 -17.07
CA GLY A 116 -4.77 -31.90 -16.92
C GLY A 116 -3.99 -31.48 -16.72
N SER A 117 -3.88 -31.26 -16.77
CA SER A 117 -3.09 -30.88 -16.48
C SER A 117 -2.26 -30.73 -16.34
N PRO A 118 -1.72 -30.91 -16.49
CA PRO A 118 -0.86 -30.72 -15.97
C PRO A 118 -0.32 -30.03 -15.66
N ASN A 119 -0.24 -29.85 -15.58
CA ASN A 119 0.25 -29.29 -15.24
C ASN A 119 0.05 -28.71 -15.16
N ALA A 120 -0.55 -28.97 -15.15
CA ALA A 120 -0.78 -28.83 -15.07
C ALA A 120 -0.81 -28.58 -14.94
#